data_5eb9f5ddb5b08bc43ee26cbeaa50511d
#
_entry.id   5eb9f5ddb5b08bc43ee26cbeaa50511d
#
_cell.length_a   1.000
_cell.length_b   1.000
_cell.length_c   1.000
_cell.angle_alpha   90.00
_cell.angle_beta   90.00
_cell.angle_gamma   90.00
#
_symmetry.space_group_name_H-M   'P 1'
#
loop_
_entity.id
_entity.type
_entity.pdbx_description
1 polymer ?
#
loop_
_entity_poly.entity_id
_entity_poly.type
_entity_poly.pdbx_seq_one_letter_code
_entity_poly.pdbx_strand_id
1 'polypeptide(L)' 'MQIRFQIFKSYTQSWENLCAEAAAFATERGRDRLINISVSEDDNQGVIVVWYWE' A
#
# COMPACT_ATOMS: atom_id res chain seq x y z
N MET A 1 17.14 -3.58 11.23
CA MET A 1 15.81 -3.20 10.73
C MET A 1 15.97 -2.39 9.46
N GLN A 2 15.25 -2.73 8.43
CA GLN A 2 15.36 -2.09 7.12
C GLN A 2 14.02 -1.47 6.71
N ILE A 3 14.10 -0.44 5.87
CA ILE A 3 12.91 0.13 5.26
C ILE A 3 12.53 -0.75 4.08
N ARG A 4 11.30 -1.21 4.08
CA ARG A 4 10.77 -2.07 3.03
C ARG A 4 9.53 -1.41 2.43
N PHE A 5 9.13 -1.88 1.27
CA PHE A 5 7.92 -1.38 0.64
C PHE A 5 7.15 -2.50 -0.01
N GLN A 6 5.85 -2.29 -0.14
CA GLN A 6 4.96 -3.19 -0.85
C GLN A 6 4.11 -2.35 -1.78
N ILE A 7 4.06 -2.74 -3.05
CA ILE A 7 3.28 -2.03 -4.05
C ILE A 7 1.99 -2.79 -4.34
N PHE A 8 0.88 -2.06 -4.32
CA PHE A 8 -0.44 -2.58 -4.70
C PHE A 8 -0.89 -1.80 -5.92
N LYS A 9 -1.15 -2.49 -7.02
CA LYS A 9 -1.60 -1.83 -8.24
C LYS A 9 -2.56 -2.71 -9.00
N SER A 10 -3.50 -2.10 -9.71
CA SER A 10 -4.47 -2.85 -10.48
C SER A 10 -5.13 -1.95 -11.53
N TYR A 11 -5.44 -2.54 -12.67
CA TYR A 11 -6.24 -1.87 -13.70
C TYR A 11 -7.72 -2.18 -13.56
N THR A 12 -8.06 -3.27 -12.87
CA THR A 12 -9.42 -3.81 -12.87
C THR A 12 -10.14 -3.69 -11.55
N GLN A 13 -9.41 -3.59 -10.45
CA GLN A 13 -10.03 -3.46 -9.14
C GLN A 13 -10.49 -2.03 -8.90
N SER A 14 -11.55 -1.88 -8.13
CA SER A 14 -11.97 -0.56 -7.70
C SER A 14 -10.95 0.01 -6.72
N TRP A 15 -10.96 1.34 -6.56
CA TRP A 15 -10.11 1.99 -5.58
C TRP A 15 -10.37 1.47 -4.18
N GLU A 16 -11.65 1.17 -3.88
CA GLU A 16 -12.00 0.65 -2.56
C GLU A 16 -11.33 -0.69 -2.28
N ASN A 17 -11.34 -1.59 -3.26
CA ASN A 17 -10.73 -2.90 -3.09
C ASN A 17 -9.22 -2.78 -2.95
N LEU A 18 -8.60 -1.93 -3.76
CA LEU A 18 -7.16 -1.73 -3.72
C LEU A 18 -6.74 -1.12 -2.39
N CYS A 19 -7.48 -0.12 -1.93
CA CYS A 19 -7.20 0.52 -0.64
C CYS A 19 -7.41 -0.46 0.51
N ALA A 20 -8.41 -1.33 0.42
CA ALA A 20 -8.67 -2.34 1.45
C ALA A 20 -7.51 -3.32 1.57
N GLU A 21 -6.94 -3.73 0.43
CA GLU A 21 -5.78 -4.61 0.44
C GLU A 21 -4.58 -3.94 1.09
N ALA A 22 -4.33 -2.69 0.74
CA ALA A 22 -3.23 -1.94 1.31
C ALA A 22 -3.43 -1.72 2.80
N ALA A 23 -4.66 -1.42 3.21
CA ALA A 23 -4.98 -1.21 4.62
C ALA A 23 -4.78 -2.49 5.44
N ALA A 24 -5.19 -3.63 4.90
CA ALA A 24 -5.00 -4.90 5.58
C ALA A 24 -3.52 -5.21 5.75
N PHE A 25 -2.73 -4.97 4.71
CA PHE A 25 -1.29 -5.17 4.79
C PHE A 25 -0.66 -4.27 5.85
N ALA A 26 -1.04 -2.99 5.84
CA ALA A 26 -0.50 -2.02 6.80
C ALA A 26 -0.89 -2.40 8.23
N THR A 27 -2.11 -2.88 8.42
CA THR A 27 -2.59 -3.29 9.73
C THR A 27 -1.77 -4.47 10.28
N GLU A 28 -1.40 -5.40 9.41
CA GLU A 28 -0.56 -6.52 9.82
C GLU A 28 0.83 -6.08 10.26
N ARG A 29 1.37 -5.01 9.64
CA ARG A 29 2.67 -4.50 10.06
C ARG A 29 2.61 -3.83 11.42
N GLY A 30 1.46 -3.22 11.76
CA GLY A 30 1.28 -2.55 13.03
C GLY A 30 1.81 -1.12 13.00
N ARG A 31 1.29 -0.29 13.90
CA ARG A 31 1.63 1.13 13.89
C ARG A 31 3.11 1.40 14.14
N ASP A 32 3.77 0.53 14.88
CA ASP A 32 5.18 0.74 15.22
C ASP A 32 6.10 0.50 14.03
N ARG A 33 5.63 -0.24 13.03
CA ARG A 33 6.43 -0.58 11.86
C ARG A 33 6.01 0.15 10.61
N LEU A 34 4.82 0.73 10.62
CA LEU A 34 4.32 1.46 9.47
C LEU A 34 4.98 2.83 9.38
N ILE A 35 5.55 3.14 8.22
CA ILE A 35 6.17 4.44 7.99
C ILE A 35 5.20 5.35 7.26
N ASN A 36 4.69 4.91 6.12
CA ASN A 36 3.89 5.77 5.28
C ASN A 36 3.12 4.95 4.25
N ILE A 37 2.04 5.54 3.76
CA ILE A 37 1.27 4.97 2.66
C ILE A 37 1.11 6.09 1.64
N SER A 38 1.52 5.83 0.40
CA SER A 38 1.38 6.83 -0.66
C SER A 38 0.51 6.27 -1.77
N VAL A 39 -0.21 7.16 -2.42
CA VAL A 39 -1.16 6.81 -3.48
C VAL A 39 -0.85 7.65 -4.71
N SER A 40 -0.82 7.01 -5.88
CA SER A 40 -0.66 7.72 -7.13
C SER A 40 -1.47 7.04 -8.21
N GLU A 41 -1.60 7.71 -9.34
CA GLU A 41 -2.33 7.20 -10.48
C GLU A 41 -1.44 7.28 -11.71
N ASP A 42 -1.44 6.21 -12.50
CA ASP A 42 -0.62 6.14 -13.70
C ASP A 42 -1.39 5.38 -14.78
N ASP A 43 -1.70 6.06 -15.89
CA ASP A 43 -2.40 5.49 -17.06
C ASP A 43 -3.61 4.64 -16.68
N ASN A 44 -4.53 5.21 -15.91
CA ASN A 44 -5.75 4.53 -15.45
C ASN A 44 -5.49 3.40 -14.45
N GLN A 45 -4.27 3.32 -13.96
CA GLN A 45 -3.90 2.33 -12.95
C GLN A 45 -3.71 3.01 -11.60
N GLY A 46 -4.38 2.48 -10.58
CA GLY A 46 -4.14 2.95 -9.22
C GLY A 46 -2.89 2.29 -8.66
N VAL A 47 -2.05 3.06 -8.00
CA VAL A 47 -0.83 2.55 -7.39
C VAL A 47 -0.78 3.02 -5.94
N ILE A 48 -0.68 2.07 -5.02
CA ILE A 48 -0.55 2.35 -3.59
C ILE A 48 0.73 1.69 -3.10
N VAL A 49 1.56 2.47 -2.43
CA VAL A 49 2.82 1.96 -1.88
C VAL A 49 2.79 2.08 -0.38
N VAL A 50 3.02 0.98 0.30
CA VAL A 50 3.10 0.94 1.76
C VAL A 50 4.56 0.80 2.15
N TRP A 51 5.06 1.76 2.93
CA TRP A 51 6.44 1.76 3.43
C TRP A 51 6.43 1.36 4.88
N TYR A 52 7.33 0.47 5.26
CA TYR A 52 7.36 -0.06 6.63
C TYR A 52 8.76 -0.51 7.03
N TRP A 53 8.95 -0.67 8.33
CA TRP A 53 10.18 -1.22 8.88
C TRP A 53 10.06 -2.74 9.00
N GLU A 54 11.15 -3.42 8.69
CA GLU A 54 11.18 -4.88 8.86
C GLU A 54 12.57 -5.40 9.23
#